data_d9ed204e8b7ecd21d79f6ac5ed83150f
#
_entry.id   d9ed204e8b7ecd21d79f6ac5ed83150f
#
_cell.length_a   1.000
_cell.length_b   1.000
_cell.length_c   1.000
_cell.angle_alpha   90.00
_cell.angle_beta   90.00
_cell.angle_gamma   90.00
#
_symmetry.space_group_name_H-M   'P 1'
#
loop_
_entity.id
_entity.type
_entity.pdbx_description
1 polymer ?
#
loop_
_entity_poly.entity_id
_entity_poly.type
_entity_poly.pdbx_seq_one_letter_code
_entity_poly.pdbx_strand_id
1 'polypeptide(L)'
;MSDSPKTSTMPLTPDDAASAPGPTEWGEGRHGVGPWREEHPGEPLPTDPRYDPQLLAEGDRRNVVDAYRYWTREAIVADLDTHRHPFHVAIENFEHDANIGTVVRTANAFLAETVHIVGRRRWNRRGAMVTDRYQHLQYHDTVEELIDWAHENGLTVVAVDNVPGSTPIETATLPERSLLLFGQEGPGISDASEQQADMVVSIAQFGSTRSINVGVAAGIVMHTWITEHADSSTAW
;
A
#
# COMPACT_ATOMS: atom_id res chain seq x y z
N MET A 1 16.84 19.63 -23.72
CA MET A 1 17.45 19.51 -22.39
C MET A 1 16.30 19.13 -21.49
N SER A 2 16.12 17.84 -21.22
CA SER A 2 15.00 17.31 -20.42
C SER A 2 15.47 17.18 -18.98
N ASP A 3 14.91 18.00 -18.09
CA ASP A 3 15.06 17.79 -16.66
C ASP A 3 14.01 16.77 -16.22
N SER A 4 14.48 15.60 -15.84
CA SER A 4 13.66 14.58 -15.18
C SER A 4 13.34 15.04 -13.76
N PRO A 5 12.12 14.88 -13.26
CA PRO A 5 11.78 15.21 -11.88
C PRO A 5 12.56 14.33 -10.91
N LYS A 6 13.38 14.94 -10.07
CA LYS A 6 14.13 14.28 -9.01
C LYS A 6 13.15 13.73 -7.97
N THR A 7 13.05 12.42 -7.88
CA THR A 7 12.44 11.71 -6.75
C THR A 7 13.20 12.09 -5.47
N SER A 8 12.60 12.94 -4.65
CA SER A 8 13.16 13.34 -3.37
C SER A 8 12.92 12.24 -2.34
N THR A 9 13.84 11.31 -2.24
CA THR A 9 13.94 10.43 -1.07
C THR A 9 14.52 11.23 0.08
N MET A 10 13.66 11.70 0.99
CA MET A 10 14.12 12.31 2.24
C MET A 10 14.75 11.26 3.17
N PRO A 11 15.88 11.57 3.82
CA PRO A 11 16.44 10.70 4.85
C PRO A 11 15.48 10.62 6.05
N LEU A 12 15.31 9.41 6.58
CA LEU A 12 14.52 9.11 7.77
C LEU A 12 15.07 9.92 8.97
N THR A 13 14.18 10.58 9.72
CA THR A 13 14.54 11.24 10.96
C THR A 13 14.74 10.22 12.09
N PRO A 14 15.52 10.52 13.16
CA PRO A 14 15.74 9.61 14.28
C PRO A 14 14.47 9.13 15.00
N ASP A 15 13.35 9.84 14.87
CA ASP A 15 12.05 9.45 15.42
C ASP A 15 11.40 8.27 14.68
N ASP A 16 11.83 7.96 13.46
CA ASP A 16 11.33 6.81 12.71
C ASP A 16 11.88 5.47 13.23
N ALA A 17 12.88 5.50 14.11
CA ALA A 17 13.49 4.30 14.70
C ALA A 17 12.78 3.80 15.98
N ALA A 18 11.86 4.57 16.53
CA ALA A 18 11.27 4.31 17.84
C ALA A 18 9.84 3.80 17.73
N SER A 19 9.58 2.62 17.23
CA SER A 19 8.46 1.75 17.64
C SER A 19 8.39 0.44 16.87
N ALA A 20 9.46 -0.32 16.80
CA ALA A 20 9.25 -1.76 16.66
C ALA A 20 8.70 -2.26 18.01
N PRO A 21 7.55 -2.97 18.06
CA PRO A 21 7.08 -3.56 19.29
C PRO A 21 8.16 -4.46 19.86
N GLY A 22 8.42 -4.35 21.18
CA GLY A 22 9.38 -5.19 21.87
C GLY A 22 8.97 -6.68 21.84
N PRO A 23 9.89 -7.60 22.22
CA PRO A 23 9.70 -9.05 22.07
C PRO A 23 8.47 -9.67 22.77
N THR A 24 7.73 -8.91 23.56
CA THR A 24 6.65 -9.40 24.43
C THR A 24 5.23 -9.07 23.98
N GLU A 25 5.03 -8.31 22.89
CA GLU A 25 3.68 -7.88 22.46
C GLU A 25 3.00 -8.79 21.42
N TRP A 26 3.72 -9.75 20.85
CA TRP A 26 3.14 -10.74 19.95
C TRP A 26 3.25 -12.10 20.61
N GLY A 27 2.12 -12.71 20.95
CA GLY A 27 2.03 -13.96 21.68
C GLY A 27 3.03 -15.03 21.22
N GLU A 28 3.53 -15.81 22.18
CA GLU A 28 4.51 -16.87 21.97
C GLU A 28 4.13 -17.80 20.81
N GLY A 29 4.99 -17.82 19.78
CA GLY A 29 5.05 -18.83 18.74
C GLY A 29 4.14 -18.63 17.54
N ARG A 30 4.64 -18.01 16.49
CA ARG A 30 4.42 -18.32 15.05
C ARG A 30 4.78 -17.21 14.04
N HIS A 31 5.29 -16.06 14.44
CA HIS A 31 5.61 -14.97 13.52
C HIS A 31 7.09 -14.61 13.58
N GLY A 32 7.90 -15.33 12.82
CA GLY A 32 9.32 -15.10 12.71
C GLY A 32 10.11 -16.40 12.73
N VAL A 33 11.40 -16.27 12.46
CA VAL A 33 12.39 -17.35 12.46
C VAL A 33 13.53 -16.99 13.40
N GLY A 34 14.17 -17.99 13.99
CA GLY A 34 15.34 -17.85 14.85
C GLY A 34 16.61 -17.48 14.08
N PRO A 35 17.77 -17.42 14.74
CA PRO A 35 19.06 -17.27 14.07
C PRO A 35 19.29 -18.34 13.01
N TRP A 36 19.91 -17.99 11.88
CA TRP A 36 20.16 -18.91 10.76
C TRP A 36 20.76 -20.24 11.20
N ARG A 37 21.75 -20.23 12.11
CA ARG A 37 22.44 -21.43 12.56
C ARG A 37 21.55 -22.40 13.36
N GLU A 38 20.48 -21.88 13.96
CA GLU A 38 19.50 -22.65 14.72
C GLU A 38 18.46 -23.27 13.80
N GLU A 39 18.01 -22.48 12.80
CA GLU A 39 16.97 -22.91 11.82
C GLU A 39 17.56 -23.82 10.74
N HIS A 40 18.87 -23.69 10.43
CA HIS A 40 19.59 -24.41 9.38
C HIS A 40 20.86 -25.09 9.95
N PRO A 41 20.73 -26.11 10.83
CA PRO A 41 21.88 -26.76 11.45
C PRO A 41 22.80 -27.42 10.43
N GLY A 42 24.06 -27.04 10.42
CA GLY A 42 25.09 -27.58 9.52
C GLY A 42 25.20 -26.89 8.16
N GLU A 43 24.30 -25.95 7.85
CA GLU A 43 24.40 -25.13 6.63
C GLU A 43 25.32 -23.92 6.84
N PRO A 44 26.11 -23.52 5.84
CA PRO A 44 26.90 -22.30 5.91
C PRO A 44 25.98 -21.07 5.92
N LEU A 45 26.47 -19.95 6.49
CA LEU A 45 25.78 -18.68 6.36
C LEU A 45 25.69 -18.28 4.88
N PRO A 46 24.52 -17.75 4.43
CA PRO A 46 24.41 -17.18 3.10
C PRO A 46 25.42 -16.07 2.86
N THR A 47 26.03 -16.07 1.67
CA THR A 47 26.97 -15.01 1.24
C THR A 47 26.34 -14.05 0.23
N ASP A 48 25.12 -14.29 -0.17
CA ASP A 48 24.35 -13.42 -1.08
C ASP A 48 24.12 -12.05 -0.41
N PRO A 49 24.42 -10.93 -1.08
CA PRO A 49 24.28 -9.58 -0.51
C PRO A 49 22.84 -9.17 -0.18
N ARG A 50 21.85 -9.94 -0.62
CA ARG A 50 20.45 -9.72 -0.23
C ARG A 50 20.19 -10.01 1.25
N TYR A 51 21.00 -10.86 1.89
CA TYR A 51 20.83 -11.23 3.28
C TYR A 51 21.44 -10.19 4.23
N ASP A 52 20.71 -9.91 5.30
CA ASP A 52 21.13 -9.01 6.38
C ASP A 52 21.92 -9.80 7.43
N PRO A 53 23.19 -9.45 7.66
CA PRO A 53 24.04 -10.16 8.64
C PRO A 53 23.47 -10.12 10.07
N GLN A 54 22.77 -9.05 10.45
CA GLN A 54 22.16 -8.93 11.77
C GLN A 54 20.97 -9.90 11.88
N LEU A 55 20.11 -9.95 10.88
CA LEU A 55 18.98 -10.88 10.88
C LEU A 55 19.43 -12.34 10.85
N LEU A 56 20.51 -12.66 10.13
CA LEU A 56 21.10 -14.00 10.15
C LEU A 56 21.62 -14.39 11.54
N ALA A 57 22.12 -13.42 12.31
CA ALA A 57 22.66 -13.66 13.64
C ALA A 57 21.60 -13.69 14.75
N GLU A 58 20.56 -12.86 14.65
CA GLU A 58 19.56 -12.61 15.71
C GLU A 58 18.20 -13.21 15.44
N GLY A 59 17.95 -13.67 14.19
CA GLY A 59 16.64 -14.11 13.70
C GLY A 59 15.84 -12.99 13.05
N ASP A 60 14.77 -13.35 12.34
CA ASP A 60 13.90 -12.42 11.64
C ASP A 60 12.47 -12.50 12.15
N ARG A 61 12.02 -11.47 12.87
CA ARG A 61 10.68 -11.35 13.43
C ARG A 61 9.74 -10.42 12.64
N ARG A 62 10.19 -9.97 11.45
CA ARG A 62 9.38 -9.09 10.60
C ARG A 62 8.16 -9.85 10.05
N ASN A 63 7.10 -9.11 9.76
CA ASN A 63 5.92 -9.66 9.08
C ASN A 63 6.16 -9.68 7.56
N VAL A 64 7.02 -10.60 7.12
CA VAL A 64 7.33 -10.86 5.71
C VAL A 64 7.06 -12.32 5.38
N VAL A 65 6.84 -12.62 4.11
CA VAL A 65 6.72 -14.00 3.62
C VAL A 65 8.05 -14.76 3.80
N ASP A 66 7.98 -16.08 3.83
CA ASP A 66 9.17 -16.89 4.14
C ASP A 66 10.28 -16.74 3.10
N ALA A 67 9.96 -16.45 1.84
CA ALA A 67 10.93 -16.17 0.78
C ALA A 67 11.82 -14.96 1.08
N TYR A 68 11.34 -14.01 1.88
CA TYR A 68 12.06 -12.80 2.25
C TYR A 68 12.72 -12.86 3.63
N ARG A 69 12.69 -14.01 4.28
CA ARG A 69 13.35 -14.17 5.58
C ARG A 69 14.84 -13.85 5.48
N TYR A 70 15.31 -13.10 6.44
CA TYR A 70 16.68 -12.60 6.56
C TYR A 70 17.16 -11.63 5.45
N TRP A 71 16.33 -11.29 4.46
CA TRP A 71 16.73 -10.33 3.43
C TRP A 71 16.79 -8.91 4.00
N THR A 72 17.68 -8.08 3.44
CA THR A 72 17.66 -6.64 3.69
C THR A 72 16.33 -6.03 3.18
N ARG A 73 15.93 -4.91 3.77
CA ARG A 73 14.74 -4.20 3.29
C ARG A 73 14.88 -3.77 1.83
N GLU A 74 16.03 -3.29 1.47
CA GLU A 74 16.39 -2.83 0.13
C GLU A 74 16.27 -3.96 -0.90
N ALA A 75 16.72 -5.15 -0.54
CA ALA A 75 16.60 -6.32 -1.40
C ALA A 75 15.13 -6.73 -1.60
N ILE A 76 14.32 -6.69 -0.54
CA ILE A 76 12.88 -6.98 -0.63
C ILE A 76 12.18 -5.95 -1.54
N VAL A 77 12.45 -4.66 -1.36
CA VAL A 77 11.83 -3.62 -2.19
C VAL A 77 12.24 -3.79 -3.65
N ALA A 78 13.53 -4.04 -3.92
CA ALA A 78 14.02 -4.24 -5.29
C ALA A 78 13.39 -5.46 -5.97
N ASP A 79 13.12 -6.53 -5.24
CA ASP A 79 12.44 -7.70 -5.77
C ASP A 79 10.95 -7.42 -6.03
N LEU A 80 10.25 -6.81 -5.08
CA LEU A 80 8.85 -6.39 -5.23
C LEU A 80 8.66 -5.46 -6.44
N ASP A 81 9.61 -4.55 -6.69
CA ASP A 81 9.56 -3.60 -7.81
C ASP A 81 9.61 -4.28 -9.18
N THR A 82 10.06 -5.52 -9.26
CA THR A 82 10.04 -6.30 -10.51
C THR A 82 8.67 -6.94 -10.80
N HIS A 83 7.75 -6.92 -9.83
CA HIS A 83 6.47 -7.63 -9.90
C HIS A 83 5.26 -6.71 -9.67
N ARG A 84 5.46 -5.38 -9.41
CA ARG A 84 4.35 -4.47 -9.12
C ARG A 84 3.35 -4.41 -10.25
N HIS A 85 2.09 -4.40 -9.85
CA HIS A 85 0.98 -4.18 -10.77
C HIS A 85 0.86 -2.69 -11.14
N PRO A 86 0.45 -2.35 -12.37
CA PRO A 86 0.46 -0.97 -12.86
C PRO A 86 -0.69 -0.10 -12.34
N PHE A 87 -1.37 -0.49 -11.25
CA PHE A 87 -2.36 0.35 -10.62
C PHE A 87 -1.78 1.08 -9.39
N HIS A 88 -2.30 2.26 -9.16
CA HIS A 88 -1.97 3.12 -8.04
C HIS A 88 -3.16 3.24 -7.11
N VAL A 89 -2.90 3.58 -5.86
CA VAL A 89 -3.93 3.81 -4.85
C VAL A 89 -3.74 5.20 -4.27
N ALA A 90 -4.81 5.97 -4.11
CA ALA A 90 -4.77 7.26 -3.44
C ALA A 90 -5.79 7.34 -2.31
N ILE A 91 -5.44 8.06 -1.26
CA ILE A 91 -6.36 8.35 -0.16
C ILE A 91 -6.24 9.82 0.26
N GLU A 92 -7.39 10.46 0.41
CA GLU A 92 -7.46 11.82 0.95
C GLU A 92 -7.22 11.82 2.46
N ASN A 93 -6.42 12.76 2.95
CA ASN A 93 -6.03 12.92 4.35
C ASN A 93 -6.14 14.38 4.81
N PHE A 94 -7.35 14.94 4.77
CA PHE A 94 -7.56 16.34 5.21
C PHE A 94 -7.98 16.42 6.67
N GLU A 95 -8.74 15.46 7.18
CA GLU A 95 -9.30 15.49 8.54
C GLU A 95 -8.92 14.26 9.37
N HIS A 96 -9.10 13.05 8.85
CA HIS A 96 -8.96 11.79 9.58
C HIS A 96 -8.01 10.83 8.90
N ASP A 97 -7.07 10.28 9.66
CA ASP A 97 -6.00 9.41 9.19
C ASP A 97 -6.15 7.92 9.58
N ALA A 98 -7.27 7.55 10.21
CA ALA A 98 -7.44 6.25 10.86
C ALA A 98 -7.27 5.04 9.92
N ASN A 99 -7.64 5.18 8.64
CA ASN A 99 -7.66 4.08 7.67
C ASN A 99 -6.46 4.05 6.72
N ILE A 100 -5.63 5.08 6.69
CA ILE A 100 -4.47 5.16 5.77
C ILE A 100 -3.56 3.96 5.94
N GLY A 101 -3.24 3.59 7.17
CA GLY A 101 -2.42 2.42 7.45
C GLY A 101 -3.00 1.12 6.91
N THR A 102 -4.32 0.94 6.99
CA THR A 102 -5.02 -0.23 6.44
C THR A 102 -4.94 -0.24 4.92
N VAL A 103 -5.14 0.91 4.28
CA VAL A 103 -5.05 1.05 2.81
C VAL A 103 -3.63 0.75 2.34
N VAL A 104 -2.60 1.33 2.99
CA VAL A 104 -1.19 1.06 2.66
C VAL A 104 -0.85 -0.43 2.80
N ARG A 105 -1.31 -1.07 3.88
CA ARG A 105 -1.08 -2.51 4.09
C ARG A 105 -1.74 -3.35 3.01
N THR A 106 -2.96 -3.02 2.64
CA THR A 106 -3.71 -3.74 1.60
C THR A 106 -3.08 -3.51 0.22
N ALA A 107 -2.67 -2.28 -0.09
CA ALA A 107 -1.97 -1.97 -1.34
C ALA A 107 -0.64 -2.72 -1.47
N ASN A 108 0.10 -2.86 -0.36
CA ASN A 108 1.30 -3.69 -0.34
C ASN A 108 0.97 -5.18 -0.57
N ALA A 109 -0.11 -5.69 0.00
CA ALA A 109 -0.52 -7.09 -0.17
C ALA A 109 -0.94 -7.40 -1.61
N PHE A 110 -1.50 -6.43 -2.33
CA PHE A 110 -1.88 -6.54 -3.74
C PHE A 110 -0.85 -5.94 -4.70
N LEU A 111 0.34 -5.63 -4.22
CA LEU A 111 1.47 -5.17 -5.02
C LEU A 111 1.18 -3.94 -5.89
N ALA A 112 0.37 -3.00 -5.39
CA ALA A 112 0.14 -1.72 -6.06
C ALA A 112 1.46 -0.99 -6.32
N GLU A 113 1.57 -0.28 -7.44
CA GLU A 113 2.79 0.46 -7.81
C GLU A 113 3.17 1.48 -6.72
N THR A 114 2.26 2.36 -6.37
CA THR A 114 2.48 3.41 -5.39
C THR A 114 1.19 3.73 -4.64
N VAL A 115 1.30 4.09 -3.37
CA VAL A 115 0.21 4.70 -2.60
C VAL A 115 0.44 6.20 -2.49
N HIS A 116 -0.56 6.99 -2.89
CA HIS A 116 -0.57 8.44 -2.84
C HIS A 116 -1.38 8.91 -1.64
N ILE A 117 -0.85 9.84 -0.88
CA ILE A 117 -1.53 10.48 0.25
C ILE A 117 -1.73 11.95 -0.09
N VAL A 118 -2.98 12.39 -0.12
CA VAL A 118 -3.36 13.74 -0.49
C VAL A 118 -3.69 14.57 0.74
N GLY A 119 -3.08 15.73 0.87
CA GLY A 119 -3.26 16.64 1.99
C GLY A 119 -2.20 16.44 3.08
N ARG A 120 -2.59 16.12 4.31
CA ARG A 120 -1.65 16.00 5.43
C ARG A 120 -0.67 14.87 5.22
N ARG A 121 0.63 15.15 5.31
CA ARG A 121 1.71 14.14 5.18
C ARG A 121 1.83 13.23 6.41
N ARG A 122 1.33 13.67 7.56
CA ARG A 122 1.37 12.90 8.81
C ARG A 122 0.12 12.05 8.95
N TRP A 123 0.30 10.76 9.23
CA TRP A 123 -0.77 9.80 9.46
C TRP A 123 -0.33 8.70 10.44
N ASN A 124 -1.30 7.92 10.96
CA ASN A 124 -1.05 6.88 11.93
C ASN A 124 -0.54 5.59 11.23
N ARG A 125 0.75 5.32 11.34
CA ARG A 125 1.41 4.16 10.71
C ARG A 125 1.10 2.81 11.37
N ARG A 126 0.47 2.77 12.55
CA ARG A 126 0.17 1.51 13.26
C ARG A 126 -0.68 0.56 12.42
N GLY A 127 -1.66 1.06 11.67
CA GLY A 127 -2.50 0.26 10.78
C GLY A 127 -1.74 -0.42 9.65
N ALA A 128 -0.63 0.18 9.20
CA ALA A 128 0.22 -0.39 8.16
C ALA A 128 1.01 -1.62 8.62
N MET A 129 1.14 -1.87 9.93
CA MET A 129 1.89 -3.03 10.45
C MET A 129 3.27 -3.16 9.83
N VAL A 130 3.97 -2.02 9.67
CA VAL A 130 5.32 -1.90 9.10
C VAL A 130 5.40 -2.12 7.57
N THR A 131 4.31 -2.43 6.88
CA THR A 131 4.34 -2.65 5.42
C THR A 131 4.59 -1.39 4.62
N ASP A 132 4.41 -0.21 5.22
CA ASP A 132 4.79 1.09 4.68
C ASP A 132 6.30 1.23 4.37
N ARG A 133 7.12 0.31 4.91
CA ARG A 133 8.55 0.22 4.61
C ARG A 133 8.86 -0.48 3.28
N TYR A 134 7.92 -1.24 2.75
CA TYR A 134 8.04 -2.00 1.51
C TYR A 134 7.18 -1.44 0.38
N GLN A 135 6.31 -0.46 0.69
CA GLN A 135 5.42 0.19 -0.26
C GLN A 135 5.95 1.58 -0.63
N HIS A 136 5.91 1.92 -1.92
CA HIS A 136 6.19 3.28 -2.37
C HIS A 136 5.08 4.22 -1.92
N LEU A 137 5.46 5.34 -1.29
CA LEU A 137 4.55 6.38 -0.84
C LEU A 137 4.88 7.70 -1.53
N GLN A 138 3.89 8.35 -2.11
CA GLN A 138 4.00 9.67 -2.68
C GLN A 138 2.97 10.61 -2.03
N TYR A 139 3.30 11.89 -1.93
CA TYR A 139 2.47 12.87 -1.25
C TYR A 139 2.12 13.99 -2.21
N HIS A 140 0.84 14.40 -2.20
CA HIS A 140 0.31 15.53 -2.95
C HIS A 140 -0.36 16.48 -1.97
N ASP A 141 -0.21 17.78 -2.19
CA ASP A 141 -0.80 18.77 -1.30
C ASP A 141 -2.30 18.95 -1.60
N THR A 142 -2.72 18.75 -2.86
CA THR A 142 -4.12 18.85 -3.30
C THR A 142 -4.55 17.68 -4.19
N VAL A 143 -5.86 17.54 -4.39
CA VAL A 143 -6.46 16.54 -5.29
C VAL A 143 -6.12 16.86 -6.74
N GLU A 144 -6.16 18.13 -7.11
CA GLU A 144 -5.86 18.59 -8.47
C GLU A 144 -4.43 18.22 -8.86
N GLU A 145 -3.46 18.44 -7.95
CA GLU A 145 -2.07 18.04 -8.16
C GLU A 145 -1.93 16.52 -8.37
N LEU A 146 -2.69 15.72 -7.62
CA LEU A 146 -2.72 14.26 -7.79
C LEU A 146 -3.30 13.87 -9.16
N ILE A 147 -4.42 14.46 -9.56
CA ILE A 147 -5.12 14.13 -10.80
C ILE A 147 -4.29 14.53 -12.02
N ASP A 148 -3.71 15.73 -12.00
CA ASP A 148 -2.80 16.18 -13.06
C ASP A 148 -1.61 15.21 -13.18
N TRP A 149 -1.01 14.84 -12.06
CA TRP A 149 0.06 13.84 -12.03
C TRP A 149 -0.39 12.49 -12.61
N ALA A 150 -1.59 12.01 -12.27
CA ALA A 150 -2.12 10.74 -12.76
C ALA A 150 -2.29 10.77 -14.29
N HIS A 151 -2.89 11.83 -14.82
CA HIS A 151 -3.08 12.00 -16.27
C HIS A 151 -1.74 12.11 -17.01
N GLU A 152 -0.77 12.85 -16.47
CA GLU A 152 0.59 12.94 -17.04
C GLU A 152 1.31 11.58 -17.08
N ASN A 153 0.97 10.67 -16.16
CA ASN A 153 1.52 9.32 -16.09
C ASN A 153 0.65 8.27 -16.81
N GLY A 154 -0.41 8.69 -17.52
CA GLY A 154 -1.28 7.83 -18.31
C GLY A 154 -2.13 6.89 -17.48
N LEU A 155 -2.56 7.33 -16.30
CA LEU A 155 -3.48 6.62 -15.42
C LEU A 155 -4.90 7.16 -15.61
N THR A 156 -5.88 6.27 -15.55
CA THR A 156 -7.29 6.65 -15.44
C THR A 156 -7.62 6.82 -13.96
N VAL A 157 -8.18 7.96 -13.60
CA VAL A 157 -8.58 8.25 -12.21
C VAL A 157 -9.95 7.67 -11.93
N VAL A 158 -9.99 6.69 -11.03
CA VAL A 158 -11.21 5.99 -10.59
C VAL A 158 -11.50 6.39 -9.15
N ALA A 159 -12.40 7.33 -8.95
CA ALA A 159 -12.86 7.71 -7.61
C ALA A 159 -13.88 6.69 -7.07
N VAL A 160 -13.80 6.43 -5.79
CA VAL A 160 -14.63 5.40 -5.13
C VAL A 160 -15.50 6.04 -4.05
N ASP A 161 -16.77 6.19 -4.35
CA ASP A 161 -17.76 6.64 -3.37
C ASP A 161 -19.19 6.30 -3.81
N ASN A 162 -20.11 6.30 -2.86
CA ASN A 162 -21.54 6.01 -3.09
C ASN A 162 -22.32 7.32 -3.36
N VAL A 163 -21.92 8.02 -4.44
CA VAL A 163 -22.57 9.27 -4.87
C VAL A 163 -23.58 9.03 -6.00
N PRO A 164 -24.57 9.93 -6.19
CA PRO A 164 -25.51 9.82 -7.30
C PRO A 164 -24.79 9.79 -8.66
N GLY A 165 -25.11 8.82 -9.50
CA GLY A 165 -24.50 8.68 -10.82
C GLY A 165 -23.25 7.81 -10.86
N SER A 166 -22.74 7.33 -9.72
CA SER A 166 -21.66 6.35 -9.67
C SER A 166 -22.08 5.02 -10.31
N THR A 167 -21.13 4.34 -10.93
CA THR A 167 -21.34 3.00 -11.52
C THR A 167 -21.04 1.93 -10.48
N PRO A 168 -21.94 0.95 -10.22
CA PRO A 168 -21.63 -0.17 -9.34
C PRO A 168 -20.40 -0.94 -9.83
N ILE A 169 -19.44 -1.18 -8.93
CA ILE A 169 -18.20 -1.88 -9.26
C ILE A 169 -18.45 -3.30 -9.76
N GLU A 170 -19.57 -3.90 -9.34
CA GLU A 170 -20.03 -5.23 -9.76
C GLU A 170 -20.33 -5.31 -11.27
N THR A 171 -20.50 -4.17 -11.92
CA THR A 171 -20.80 -4.05 -13.36
C THR A 171 -19.81 -3.17 -14.12
N ALA A 172 -18.92 -2.49 -13.39
CA ALA A 172 -17.85 -1.70 -13.97
C ALA A 172 -16.69 -2.62 -14.42
N THR A 173 -15.91 -2.14 -15.37
CA THR A 173 -14.58 -2.71 -15.69
C THR A 173 -13.56 -1.67 -15.32
N LEU A 174 -12.64 -2.04 -14.44
CA LEU A 174 -11.57 -1.14 -14.01
C LEU A 174 -10.46 -1.10 -15.08
N PRO A 175 -9.95 0.08 -15.43
CA PRO A 175 -8.79 0.18 -16.33
C PRO A 175 -7.55 -0.48 -15.70
N GLU A 176 -6.73 -1.15 -16.52
CA GLU A 176 -5.49 -1.78 -16.05
C GLU A 176 -4.55 -0.74 -15.42
N ARG A 177 -4.36 0.39 -16.11
CA ARG A 177 -3.57 1.51 -15.58
C ARG A 177 -4.50 2.52 -14.91
N SER A 178 -4.78 2.32 -13.63
CA SER A 178 -5.70 3.16 -12.87
C SER A 178 -5.08 3.73 -11.60
N LEU A 179 -5.59 4.89 -11.19
CA LEU A 179 -5.43 5.44 -9.86
C LEU A 179 -6.76 5.27 -9.11
N LEU A 180 -6.79 4.34 -8.16
CA LEU A 180 -7.95 4.08 -7.32
C LEU A 180 -7.97 5.09 -6.17
N LEU A 181 -8.86 6.10 -6.25
CA LEU A 181 -8.92 7.23 -5.32
C LEU A 181 -10.03 7.06 -4.29
N PHE A 182 -9.65 7.07 -3.02
CA PHE A 182 -10.53 6.91 -1.87
C PHE A 182 -10.61 8.20 -1.06
N GLY A 183 -11.82 8.52 -0.61
CA GLY A 183 -12.07 9.64 0.27
C GLY A 183 -11.73 9.36 1.74
N GLN A 184 -12.09 10.30 2.58
CA GLN A 184 -11.96 10.22 4.03
C GLN A 184 -13.14 9.48 4.66
N GLU A 185 -12.92 8.92 5.85
CA GLU A 185 -14.04 8.39 6.64
C GLU A 185 -14.92 9.55 7.13
N GLY A 186 -16.20 9.48 6.82
CA GLY A 186 -17.20 10.50 7.12
C GLY A 186 -17.53 11.37 5.92
N PRO A 187 -16.66 12.31 5.49
CA PRO A 187 -16.95 13.15 4.33
C PRO A 187 -17.03 12.40 2.99
N GLY A 188 -16.30 11.28 2.84
CA GLY A 188 -16.13 10.61 1.55
C GLY A 188 -15.07 11.29 0.68
N ILE A 189 -15.20 11.18 -0.65
CA ILE A 189 -14.35 11.91 -1.60
C ILE A 189 -14.69 13.40 -1.60
N SER A 190 -13.70 14.23 -1.88
CA SER A 190 -13.94 15.68 -2.03
C SER A 190 -14.69 16.00 -3.34
N ASP A 191 -15.32 17.17 -3.39
CA ASP A 191 -15.97 17.68 -4.61
C ASP A 191 -15.00 17.72 -5.79
N ALA A 192 -13.73 18.03 -5.54
CA ALA A 192 -12.69 18.04 -6.56
C ALA A 192 -12.46 16.63 -7.15
N SER A 193 -12.40 15.61 -6.29
CA SER A 193 -12.25 14.22 -6.73
C SER A 193 -13.46 13.76 -7.52
N GLU A 194 -14.70 14.07 -7.07
CA GLU A 194 -15.92 13.69 -7.77
C GLU A 194 -16.02 14.33 -9.16
N GLN A 195 -15.65 15.61 -9.29
CA GLN A 195 -15.79 16.36 -10.52
C GLN A 195 -14.70 16.08 -11.55
N GLN A 196 -13.49 15.72 -11.12
CA GLN A 196 -12.32 15.60 -11.99
C GLN A 196 -11.89 14.16 -12.24
N ALA A 197 -12.44 13.17 -11.51
CA ALA A 197 -12.20 11.77 -11.81
C ALA A 197 -12.75 11.38 -13.18
N ASP A 198 -12.05 10.49 -13.90
CA ASP A 198 -12.50 9.98 -15.18
C ASP A 198 -13.71 9.06 -15.06
N MET A 199 -13.84 8.38 -13.91
CA MET A 199 -15.01 7.59 -13.53
C MET A 199 -15.19 7.57 -12.03
N VAL A 200 -16.44 7.42 -11.59
CA VAL A 200 -16.79 7.21 -10.20
C VAL A 200 -17.48 5.86 -10.06
N VAL A 201 -16.96 5.01 -9.18
CA VAL A 201 -17.52 3.70 -8.89
C VAL A 201 -18.03 3.62 -7.46
N SER A 202 -19.07 2.81 -7.26
CA SER A 202 -19.62 2.52 -5.93
C SER A 202 -19.65 1.03 -5.66
N ILE A 203 -19.68 0.66 -4.39
CA ILE A 203 -19.89 -0.73 -3.96
C ILE A 203 -21.36 -0.88 -3.58
N ALA A 204 -22.06 -1.86 -4.16
CA ALA A 204 -23.47 -2.10 -3.87
C ALA A 204 -23.66 -2.45 -2.39
N GLN A 205 -24.57 -1.74 -1.73
CA GLN A 205 -24.89 -1.92 -0.31
C GLN A 205 -26.37 -2.22 -0.13
N PHE A 206 -26.69 -3.22 0.68
CA PHE A 206 -28.05 -3.72 0.88
C PHE A 206 -28.52 -3.56 2.34
N GLY A 207 -27.70 -2.98 3.19
CA GLY A 207 -27.96 -2.78 4.61
C GLY A 207 -28.57 -1.43 4.93
N SER A 208 -28.58 -1.08 6.21
CA SER A 208 -29.11 0.19 6.73
C SER A 208 -28.10 1.33 6.80
N THR A 209 -26.82 1.04 6.57
CA THR A 209 -25.75 2.05 6.61
C THR A 209 -25.60 2.75 5.27
N ARG A 210 -25.19 4.02 5.29
CA ARG A 210 -24.93 4.78 4.06
C ARG A 210 -23.59 4.47 3.42
N SER A 211 -22.63 4.02 4.22
CA SER A 211 -21.27 3.75 3.77
C SER A 211 -20.65 2.59 4.53
N ILE A 212 -19.65 1.97 3.96
CA ILE A 212 -18.75 1.02 4.61
C ILE A 212 -17.42 1.73 4.95
N ASN A 213 -16.66 1.15 5.86
CA ASN A 213 -15.34 1.67 6.22
C ASN A 213 -14.45 1.78 4.99
N VAL A 214 -13.73 2.90 4.83
CA VAL A 214 -12.92 3.18 3.63
C VAL A 214 -11.78 2.17 3.43
N GLY A 215 -11.18 1.66 4.50
CA GLY A 215 -10.16 0.61 4.39
C GLY A 215 -10.72 -0.71 3.85
N VAL A 216 -12.00 -1.01 4.18
CA VAL A 216 -12.74 -2.17 3.63
C VAL A 216 -13.10 -1.91 2.16
N ALA A 217 -13.61 -0.72 1.84
CA ALA A 217 -13.91 -0.33 0.46
C ALA A 217 -12.65 -0.43 -0.43
N ALA A 218 -11.52 0.07 0.05
CA ALA A 218 -10.25 -0.02 -0.65
C ALA A 218 -9.83 -1.48 -0.90
N GLY A 219 -10.01 -2.35 0.09
CA GLY A 219 -9.74 -3.77 -0.06
C GLY A 219 -10.60 -4.44 -1.14
N ILE A 220 -11.90 -4.13 -1.17
CA ILE A 220 -12.83 -4.66 -2.18
C ILE A 220 -12.42 -4.19 -3.59
N VAL A 221 -12.21 -2.88 -3.78
CA VAL A 221 -11.89 -2.31 -5.10
C VAL A 221 -10.55 -2.80 -5.61
N MET A 222 -9.51 -2.83 -4.77
CA MET A 222 -8.22 -3.40 -5.15
C MET A 222 -8.33 -4.88 -5.50
N HIS A 223 -9.12 -5.67 -4.74
CA HIS A 223 -9.33 -7.07 -5.06
C HIS A 223 -10.11 -7.25 -6.38
N THR A 224 -11.06 -6.38 -6.68
CA THR A 224 -11.74 -6.40 -7.99
C THR A 224 -10.74 -6.18 -9.11
N TRP A 225 -9.85 -5.18 -8.98
CA TRP A 225 -8.78 -4.95 -9.93
C TRP A 225 -7.90 -6.20 -10.11
N ILE A 226 -7.49 -6.85 -9.02
CA ILE A 226 -6.69 -8.10 -9.06
C ILE A 226 -7.42 -9.21 -9.80
N THR A 227 -8.72 -9.38 -9.57
CA THR A 227 -9.48 -10.44 -10.26
C THR A 227 -9.65 -10.20 -11.76
N GLU A 228 -9.60 -8.95 -12.20
CA GLU A 228 -9.72 -8.57 -13.61
C GLU A 228 -8.38 -8.66 -14.36
N HIS A 229 -7.25 -8.35 -13.71
CA HIS A 229 -5.99 -8.08 -14.39
C HIS A 229 -4.81 -8.96 -13.95
N ALA A 230 -4.83 -9.51 -12.74
CA ALA A 230 -3.69 -10.29 -12.24
C ALA A 230 -3.86 -11.79 -12.48
N ASP A 231 -2.75 -12.47 -12.74
CA ASP A 231 -2.71 -13.94 -12.75
C ASP A 231 -2.51 -14.45 -11.31
N SER A 232 -3.58 -14.94 -10.69
CA SER A 232 -3.55 -15.46 -9.33
C SER A 232 -2.64 -16.69 -9.16
N SER A 233 -2.23 -17.36 -10.24
CA SER A 233 -1.29 -18.50 -10.18
C SER A 233 0.14 -18.05 -9.86
N THR A 234 0.46 -16.77 -10.02
CA THR A 234 1.75 -16.17 -9.69
C THR A 234 1.81 -15.65 -8.25
N ALA A 235 0.71 -15.70 -7.50
CA ALA A 235 0.71 -15.35 -6.09
C ALA A 235 1.60 -16.32 -5.28
N TRP A 236 2.30 -15.77 -4.27
CA TRP A 236 3.16 -16.56 -3.37
C TRP A 236 2.35 -17.43 -2.40
#